data_0d20e1e4d437160f55c07e9bb4d000f7
#
_entry.id   0d20e1e4d437160f55c07e9bb4d000f7
#
_cell.length_a   1.000
_cell.length_b   1.000
_cell.length_c   1.000
_cell.angle_alpha   90.00
_cell.angle_beta   90.00
_cell.angle_gamma   90.00
#
_symmetry.space_group_name_H-M   'P 1'
#
loop_
_entity.id
_entity.type
_entity.pdbx_description
1 polymer ?
#
loop_
_entity_poly.entity_id
_entity_poly.type
_entity_poly.pdbx_seq_one_letter_code
_entity_poly.pdbx_strand_id
1 'polypeptide(L)'
;MIIGFRGSFRVDEIEDTNSSSYVFPKHKDFELVDFNVKGGDLIGLDNNTDAYITTGVKGIYKDYKEQYDFIKQTRKPQLILEGATFRRGLKLGTPSYQYRVSTGCYTWNKGYFANKGVGPDRWNKIQQEQGIEIKPWRTKGDYILICLQNPNDTSLNDLYTDEYLNKLTRYTKGEGIQWNYINYLYKVIQDISKVTHEDIVIRFHPRFLGKYGDITSAKGGFFNRFRQKGMKNKIIYSTNYDDWSETNGGSGFQKDLDGARAVVSFSSNALVESVCEGIPTIALSETSHAFPMSFQNVDILKNKNINVDINRQQWLNECAYTQWTVDEINSGEVHKRLLKWQ
;
A
#
# COMPACT_ATOMS: atom_id res chain seq x y z
N MET A 1 19.94 13.89 -19.18
CA MET A 1 18.82 14.28 -18.31
C MET A 1 19.24 14.11 -16.87
N ILE A 2 19.01 15.11 -16.04
CA ILE A 2 19.35 15.08 -14.61
C ILE A 2 18.07 14.79 -13.84
N ILE A 3 18.06 13.70 -13.07
CA ILE A 3 16.93 13.30 -12.25
C ILE A 3 17.31 13.39 -10.79
N GLY A 4 16.68 14.31 -10.08
CA GLY A 4 16.79 14.37 -8.62
C GLY A 4 15.99 13.23 -8.00
N PHE A 5 16.62 12.44 -7.14
CA PHE A 5 15.92 11.38 -6.43
C PHE A 5 16.06 11.55 -4.91
N ARG A 6 15.02 11.13 -4.21
CA ARG A 6 15.06 11.05 -2.76
C ARG A 6 14.30 9.85 -2.24
N GLY A 7 14.92 9.22 -1.31
CA GLY A 7 14.39 8.10 -0.56
C GLY A 7 15.53 7.31 0.04
N SER A 8 15.24 6.14 0.54
CA SER A 8 16.27 5.17 0.90
C SER A 8 16.78 4.49 -0.38
N PHE A 9 17.19 5.27 -1.37
CA PHE A 9 17.81 4.76 -2.59
C PHE A 9 19.32 4.74 -2.42
N ARG A 10 19.97 3.70 -2.90
CA ARG A 10 21.40 3.69 -3.14
C ARG A 10 21.60 3.60 -4.65
N VAL A 11 22.48 4.43 -5.17
CA VAL A 11 22.98 4.40 -6.55
C VAL A 11 24.37 3.81 -6.47
N ASP A 12 24.51 2.55 -6.11
CA ASP A 12 25.81 1.89 -6.08
C ASP A 12 25.69 0.42 -6.48
N GLU A 13 26.79 -0.15 -6.92
CA GLU A 13 26.95 -1.55 -7.21
C GLU A 13 26.58 -2.37 -5.96
N ILE A 14 25.68 -3.33 -6.16
CA ILE A 14 25.01 -4.05 -5.07
C ILE A 14 25.98 -5.08 -4.50
N GLU A 15 26.66 -4.75 -3.42
CA GLU A 15 27.35 -5.74 -2.60
C GLU A 15 26.60 -6.08 -1.29
N ASP A 16 25.65 -5.27 -0.86
CA ASP A 16 24.93 -5.46 0.42
C ASP A 16 23.47 -5.88 0.22
N THR A 17 23.24 -7.18 0.27
CA THR A 17 21.91 -7.81 0.10
C THR A 17 20.96 -7.62 1.29
N ASN A 18 21.40 -7.01 2.40
CA ASN A 18 20.65 -6.82 3.63
C ASN A 18 20.04 -5.42 3.78
N SER A 19 20.27 -4.53 2.83
CA SER A 19 19.74 -3.17 2.88
C SER A 19 18.28 -3.13 2.44
N SER A 20 17.42 -2.58 3.28
CA SER A 20 16.03 -2.23 2.93
C SER A 20 15.93 -1.02 1.99
N SER A 21 17.03 -0.63 1.39
CA SER A 21 17.16 0.51 0.49
C SER A 21 16.73 0.11 -0.92
N TYR A 22 16.05 1.01 -1.60
CA TYR A 22 15.72 0.87 -3.01
C TYR A 22 16.97 1.13 -3.85
N VAL A 23 17.31 0.23 -4.77
CA VAL A 23 18.50 0.38 -5.60
C VAL A 23 18.07 0.75 -7.02
N PHE A 24 18.64 1.85 -7.53
CA PHE A 24 18.57 2.21 -8.94
C PHE A 24 19.93 2.05 -9.57
N PRO A 25 20.11 1.14 -10.54
CA PRO A 25 21.35 1.05 -11.29
C PRO A 25 21.59 2.33 -12.11
N LYS A 26 22.86 2.65 -12.34
CA LYS A 26 23.25 3.75 -13.23
C LYS A 26 22.65 3.53 -14.61
N HIS A 27 22.00 4.55 -15.16
CA HIS A 27 21.48 4.54 -16.52
C HIS A 27 22.37 5.41 -17.42
N LYS A 28 22.63 4.96 -18.65
CA LYS A 28 23.49 5.66 -19.60
C LYS A 28 22.96 7.04 -20.02
N ASP A 29 21.64 7.23 -19.97
CA ASP A 29 20.96 8.44 -20.46
C ASP A 29 20.49 9.36 -19.32
N PHE A 30 20.67 8.95 -18.04
CA PHE A 30 20.27 9.74 -16.88
C PHE A 30 21.42 9.92 -15.91
N GLU A 31 21.60 11.12 -15.45
CA GLU A 31 22.38 11.41 -14.26
C GLU A 31 21.43 11.44 -13.06
N LEU A 32 21.64 10.53 -12.10
CA LEU A 32 20.87 10.48 -10.86
C LEU A 32 21.62 11.26 -9.80
N VAL A 33 21.00 12.32 -9.29
CA VAL A 33 21.58 13.17 -8.24
C VAL A 33 20.75 12.99 -6.97
N ASP A 34 21.40 12.50 -5.90
CA ASP A 34 20.77 12.45 -4.58
C ASP A 34 20.64 13.88 -4.04
N PHE A 35 19.44 14.23 -3.61
CA PHE A 35 19.22 15.49 -2.95
C PHE A 35 18.77 15.31 -1.51
N ASN A 36 19.31 16.12 -0.63
CA ASN A 36 19.00 16.11 0.78
C ASN A 36 18.74 17.54 1.27
N VAL A 37 17.91 17.68 2.31
CA VAL A 37 17.81 18.92 3.07
C VAL A 37 18.54 18.71 4.38
N LYS A 38 19.57 19.49 4.61
CA LYS A 38 20.31 19.48 5.87
C LYS A 38 20.34 20.89 6.41
N GLY A 39 19.69 21.09 7.56
CA GLY A 39 19.67 22.40 8.23
C GLY A 39 18.92 23.52 7.48
N GLY A 40 17.94 23.18 6.63
CA GLY A 40 17.21 24.14 5.80
C GLY A 40 17.81 24.41 4.43
N ASP A 41 19.04 23.93 4.17
CA ASP A 41 19.68 24.08 2.86
C ASP A 41 19.41 22.85 2.00
N LEU A 42 18.98 23.09 0.75
CA LEU A 42 18.82 22.07 -0.27
C LEU A 42 20.17 21.71 -0.85
N ILE A 43 20.75 20.60 -0.38
CA ILE A 43 22.05 20.12 -0.85
C ILE A 43 21.81 19.17 -2.04
N GLY A 44 22.49 19.42 -3.16
CA GLY A 44 22.46 18.56 -4.34
C GLY A 44 21.33 18.85 -5.34
N LEU A 45 20.45 19.84 -5.07
CA LEU A 45 19.47 20.32 -6.04
C LEU A 45 20.00 21.57 -6.71
N ASP A 46 20.25 21.48 -7.99
CA ASP A 46 20.46 22.65 -8.82
C ASP A 46 19.23 22.90 -9.73
N ASN A 47 19.22 24.08 -10.35
CA ASN A 47 18.17 24.44 -11.28
C ASN A 47 18.16 23.59 -12.56
N ASN A 48 19.13 22.71 -12.76
CA ASN A 48 19.31 21.88 -13.94
C ASN A 48 18.62 20.50 -13.81
N THR A 49 18.06 20.16 -12.63
CA THR A 49 17.29 18.92 -12.48
C THR A 49 16.06 18.93 -13.38
N ASP A 50 15.90 17.93 -14.23
CA ASP A 50 14.80 17.84 -15.20
C ASP A 50 13.52 17.21 -14.61
N ALA A 51 13.67 16.26 -13.71
CA ALA A 51 12.57 15.55 -13.06
C ALA A 51 12.98 15.02 -11.68
N TYR A 52 12.01 14.57 -10.93
CA TYR A 52 12.21 13.99 -9.59
C TYR A 52 11.66 12.58 -9.49
N ILE A 53 12.32 11.74 -8.70
CA ILE A 53 11.82 10.44 -8.25
C ILE A 53 11.79 10.44 -6.73
N THR A 54 10.63 10.12 -6.14
CA THR A 54 10.47 10.05 -4.68
C THR A 54 9.78 8.75 -4.28
N THR A 55 10.03 8.29 -3.06
CA THR A 55 9.29 7.17 -2.47
C THR A 55 8.11 7.71 -1.66
N GLY A 56 6.90 7.29 -2.04
CA GLY A 56 5.66 7.71 -1.40
C GLY A 56 5.45 9.24 -1.45
N VAL A 57 4.39 9.69 -0.80
CA VAL A 57 4.07 11.12 -0.64
C VAL A 57 4.59 11.57 0.73
N LYS A 58 5.89 11.63 0.90
CA LYS A 58 6.51 11.94 2.19
C LYS A 58 6.38 13.39 2.64
N GLY A 59 5.90 14.29 1.77
CA GLY A 59 5.70 15.71 2.08
C GLY A 59 4.69 16.01 3.17
N ILE A 60 3.95 15.00 3.64
CA ILE A 60 3.09 15.12 4.83
C ILE A 60 3.87 15.13 6.15
N TYR A 61 5.09 14.58 6.15
CA TYR A 61 5.94 14.63 7.35
C TYR A 61 6.68 15.96 7.39
N LYS A 62 6.65 16.61 8.55
CA LYS A 62 7.32 17.89 8.77
C LYS A 62 8.78 17.87 8.27
N ASP A 63 9.49 16.77 8.52
CA ASP A 63 10.90 16.61 8.16
C ASP A 63 11.16 16.56 6.64
N TYR A 64 10.12 16.37 5.84
CA TYR A 64 10.21 16.27 4.37
C TYR A 64 9.38 17.35 3.66
N LYS A 65 8.64 18.15 4.43
CA LYS A 65 7.73 19.15 3.90
C LYS A 65 8.45 20.16 3.01
N GLU A 66 9.59 20.66 3.45
CA GLU A 66 10.40 21.63 2.71
C GLU A 66 10.82 21.09 1.35
N GLN A 67 11.22 19.84 1.29
CA GLN A 67 11.61 19.18 0.03
C GLN A 67 10.42 18.96 -0.89
N TYR A 68 9.31 18.52 -0.34
CA TYR A 68 8.09 18.35 -1.10
C TYR A 68 7.57 19.67 -1.64
N ASP A 69 7.57 20.71 -0.82
CA ASP A 69 7.18 22.06 -1.21
C ASP A 69 8.12 22.62 -2.28
N PHE A 70 9.43 22.37 -2.17
CA PHE A 70 10.40 22.71 -3.20
C PHE A 70 10.10 22.01 -4.53
N ILE A 71 9.97 20.67 -4.54
CA ILE A 71 9.65 19.91 -5.76
C ILE A 71 8.37 20.46 -6.40
N LYS A 72 7.35 20.71 -5.59
CA LYS A 72 6.07 21.27 -6.05
C LYS A 72 6.23 22.67 -6.65
N GLN A 73 7.06 23.52 -6.07
CA GLN A 73 7.34 24.86 -6.57
C GLN A 73 8.08 24.85 -7.90
N THR A 74 8.95 23.88 -8.13
CA THR A 74 9.68 23.76 -9.41
C THR A 74 8.76 23.48 -10.59
N ARG A 75 7.56 22.92 -10.36
CA ARG A 75 6.61 22.45 -11.37
C ARG A 75 7.19 21.40 -12.32
N LYS A 76 8.34 20.82 -11.97
CA LYS A 76 8.99 19.78 -12.77
C LYS A 76 8.28 18.44 -12.58
N PRO A 77 8.35 17.53 -13.54
CA PRO A 77 7.75 16.22 -13.45
C PRO A 77 8.28 15.44 -12.23
N GLN A 78 7.39 14.72 -11.55
CA GLN A 78 7.74 13.86 -10.42
C GLN A 78 7.15 12.48 -10.60
N LEU A 79 7.99 11.45 -10.53
CA LEU A 79 7.57 10.06 -10.36
C LEU A 79 7.56 9.70 -8.88
N ILE A 80 6.48 9.06 -8.46
CA ILE A 80 6.28 8.57 -7.09
C ILE A 80 6.33 7.05 -7.12
N LEU A 81 7.26 6.45 -6.39
CA LEU A 81 7.41 5.02 -6.24
C LEU A 81 6.83 4.55 -4.90
N GLU A 82 6.08 3.46 -4.94
CA GLU A 82 5.49 2.83 -3.75
C GLU A 82 5.51 1.30 -3.91
N GLY A 83 5.21 0.57 -2.85
CA GLY A 83 5.08 -0.87 -2.92
C GLY A 83 4.14 -1.33 -4.03
N ALA A 84 4.51 -2.39 -4.74
CA ALA A 84 3.77 -2.92 -5.87
C ALA A 84 2.30 -3.21 -5.54
N THR A 85 1.44 -3.11 -6.54
CA THR A 85 -0.02 -3.33 -6.40
C THR A 85 -0.34 -4.81 -6.19
N PHE A 86 0.28 -5.68 -6.99
CA PHE A 86 0.24 -7.14 -6.82
C PHE A 86 1.41 -7.61 -5.95
N ARG A 87 1.64 -8.93 -5.90
CA ARG A 87 2.82 -9.49 -5.23
C ARG A 87 4.06 -8.75 -5.70
N ARG A 88 4.86 -8.31 -4.77
CA ARG A 88 6.16 -7.76 -5.08
C ARG A 88 6.94 -8.89 -5.73
N GLY A 89 7.41 -8.70 -6.94
CA GLY A 89 8.28 -9.66 -7.57
C GLY A 89 9.45 -10.01 -6.67
N LEU A 90 10.26 -10.89 -7.05
CA LEU A 90 11.35 -11.57 -6.39
C LEU A 90 12.17 -10.69 -5.38
N LYS A 91 13.35 -10.91 -5.16
CA LYS A 91 14.24 -10.32 -4.17
C LYS A 91 14.36 -8.79 -4.34
N LEU A 92 14.18 -8.03 -3.24
CA LEU A 92 14.45 -6.59 -3.19
C LEU A 92 15.85 -6.29 -3.72
N GLY A 93 15.97 -5.26 -4.56
CA GLY A 93 17.25 -4.87 -5.16
C GLY A 93 17.61 -5.62 -6.45
N THR A 94 16.75 -6.53 -6.93
CA THR A 94 16.96 -7.16 -8.24
C THR A 94 16.30 -6.35 -9.37
N PRO A 95 16.76 -6.46 -10.62
CA PRO A 95 16.16 -5.80 -11.79
C PRO A 95 14.68 -6.14 -11.99
N SER A 96 14.26 -7.34 -11.60
CA SER A 96 12.88 -7.82 -11.66
C SER A 96 11.99 -7.35 -10.51
N TYR A 97 12.54 -6.68 -9.50
CA TYR A 97 11.74 -6.13 -8.42
C TYR A 97 10.79 -5.05 -8.94
N GLN A 98 9.56 -5.05 -8.47
CA GLN A 98 8.51 -4.21 -9.03
C GLN A 98 8.03 -3.16 -8.04
N TYR A 99 7.80 -1.96 -8.57
CA TYR A 99 7.23 -0.81 -7.87
C TYR A 99 5.94 -0.36 -8.55
N ARG A 100 5.01 0.12 -7.77
CA ARG A 100 3.95 0.98 -8.27
C ARG A 100 4.55 2.35 -8.56
N VAL A 101 4.31 2.85 -9.77
CA VAL A 101 4.86 4.14 -10.23
C VAL A 101 3.73 5.03 -10.73
N SER A 102 3.72 6.26 -10.29
CA SER A 102 2.68 7.24 -10.60
C SER A 102 3.22 8.66 -10.64
N THR A 103 2.39 9.58 -11.09
CA THR A 103 2.57 11.02 -10.87
C THR A 103 1.46 11.56 -9.96
N GLY A 104 1.74 12.63 -9.24
CA GLY A 104 0.79 13.30 -8.34
C GLY A 104 0.59 12.58 -7.00
N CYS A 105 0.14 11.34 -7.02
CA CYS A 105 -0.08 10.52 -5.83
C CYS A 105 0.02 9.04 -6.18
N TYR A 106 0.29 8.19 -5.19
CA TYR A 106 0.36 6.72 -5.39
C TYR A 106 -0.96 5.98 -5.12
N THR A 107 -2.00 6.68 -4.66
CA THR A 107 -3.31 6.09 -4.37
C THR A 107 -4.16 6.01 -5.62
N TRP A 108 -5.12 5.08 -5.64
CA TRP A 108 -5.94 4.82 -6.84
C TRP A 108 -6.67 6.06 -7.36
N ASN A 109 -7.34 6.79 -6.47
CA ASN A 109 -8.20 7.92 -6.83
C ASN A 109 -7.45 9.23 -7.14
N LYS A 110 -6.23 9.40 -6.60
CA LYS A 110 -5.45 10.64 -6.71
C LYS A 110 -4.21 10.50 -7.60
N GLY A 111 -3.79 9.26 -7.87
CA GLY A 111 -2.62 8.97 -8.70
C GLY A 111 -2.94 8.97 -10.19
N TYR A 112 -1.99 9.44 -10.99
CA TYR A 112 -2.04 9.25 -12.43
C TYR A 112 -1.06 8.14 -12.83
N PHE A 113 -1.57 7.10 -13.47
CA PHE A 113 -0.82 5.89 -13.84
C PHE A 113 -0.80 5.65 -15.36
N ALA A 114 -1.46 6.48 -16.15
CA ALA A 114 -1.68 6.28 -17.58
C ALA A 114 -2.24 4.86 -17.91
N ASN A 115 -3.13 4.35 -17.06
CA ASN A 115 -3.57 2.96 -17.04
C ASN A 115 -5.01 2.75 -17.50
N LYS A 116 -5.74 3.81 -17.89
CA LYS A 116 -7.15 3.67 -18.27
C LYS A 116 -7.31 3.10 -19.68
N GLY A 117 -8.19 2.08 -19.81
CA GLY A 117 -8.52 1.45 -21.08
C GLY A 117 -7.37 0.65 -21.72
N VAL A 118 -6.37 0.24 -20.94
CA VAL A 118 -5.22 -0.54 -21.42
C VAL A 118 -5.59 -1.99 -21.70
N GLY A 119 -4.81 -2.66 -22.58
CA GLY A 119 -4.95 -4.07 -22.90
C GLY A 119 -4.38 -5.02 -21.85
N PRO A 120 -4.53 -6.34 -22.05
CA PRO A 120 -4.17 -7.37 -21.08
C PRO A 120 -2.68 -7.77 -21.12
N ASP A 121 -1.88 -7.27 -22.03
CA ASP A 121 -0.51 -7.70 -22.29
C ASP A 121 0.35 -7.64 -21.03
N ARG A 122 0.31 -6.54 -20.29
CA ARG A 122 1.08 -6.37 -19.06
C ARG A 122 0.53 -7.22 -17.92
N TRP A 123 -0.78 -7.36 -17.81
CA TRP A 123 -1.39 -8.25 -16.85
C TRP A 123 -0.95 -9.70 -17.08
N ASN A 124 -1.03 -10.18 -18.33
CA ASN A 124 -0.64 -11.54 -18.69
C ASN A 124 0.84 -11.82 -18.34
N LYS A 125 1.73 -10.86 -18.58
CA LYS A 125 3.14 -10.93 -18.18
C LYS A 125 3.28 -11.09 -16.66
N ILE A 126 2.69 -10.18 -15.87
CA ILE A 126 2.78 -10.20 -14.41
C ILE A 126 2.14 -11.47 -13.85
N GLN A 127 1.00 -11.88 -14.37
CA GLN A 127 0.31 -13.09 -13.97
C GLN A 127 1.19 -14.33 -14.14
N GLN A 128 1.84 -14.44 -15.29
CA GLN A 128 2.74 -15.56 -15.57
C GLN A 128 3.99 -15.52 -14.69
N GLU A 129 4.66 -14.36 -14.58
CA GLU A 129 5.90 -14.20 -13.82
C GLU A 129 5.71 -14.43 -12.31
N GLN A 130 4.58 -14.02 -11.76
CA GLN A 130 4.29 -14.11 -10.33
C GLN A 130 3.41 -15.29 -9.94
N GLY A 131 2.95 -16.10 -10.92
CA GLY A 131 2.07 -17.24 -10.66
C GLY A 131 0.74 -16.84 -10.01
N ILE A 132 0.16 -15.69 -10.39
CA ILE A 132 -1.10 -15.21 -9.81
C ILE A 132 -2.25 -15.94 -10.47
N GLU A 133 -2.99 -16.69 -9.68
CA GLU A 133 -4.24 -17.34 -10.11
C GLU A 133 -5.44 -16.46 -9.75
N ILE A 134 -6.36 -16.27 -10.71
CA ILE A 134 -7.61 -15.55 -10.46
C ILE A 134 -8.72 -16.56 -10.17
N LYS A 135 -9.08 -16.65 -8.89
CA LYS A 135 -10.09 -17.61 -8.44
C LYS A 135 -11.52 -17.10 -8.66
N PRO A 136 -12.49 -17.99 -8.92
CA PRO A 136 -13.91 -17.62 -8.95
C PRO A 136 -14.34 -16.88 -7.67
N TRP A 137 -15.35 -16.00 -7.78
CA TRP A 137 -15.89 -15.33 -6.61
C TRP A 137 -16.45 -16.32 -5.60
N ARG A 138 -16.02 -16.18 -4.36
CA ARG A 138 -16.47 -16.97 -3.22
C ARG A 138 -17.78 -16.39 -2.69
N THR A 139 -18.72 -17.26 -2.35
CA THR A 139 -20.01 -16.86 -1.76
C THR A 139 -20.12 -17.18 -0.27
N LYS A 140 -19.22 -18.02 0.26
CA LYS A 140 -19.23 -18.51 1.65
C LYS A 140 -17.85 -18.38 2.29
N GLY A 141 -17.83 -18.42 3.61
CA GLY A 141 -16.66 -18.45 4.46
C GLY A 141 -17.08 -18.48 5.92
N ASP A 142 -16.12 -18.58 6.83
CA ASP A 142 -16.35 -18.83 8.26
C ASP A 142 -16.29 -17.55 9.09
N TYR A 143 -15.64 -16.49 8.59
CA TYR A 143 -15.41 -15.24 9.34
C TYR A 143 -15.22 -14.04 8.43
N ILE A 144 -15.29 -12.86 9.02
CA ILE A 144 -14.93 -11.60 8.39
C ILE A 144 -13.48 -11.28 8.75
N LEU A 145 -12.61 -11.14 7.76
CA LEU A 145 -11.21 -10.77 7.96
C LEU A 145 -11.03 -9.25 7.87
N ILE A 146 -10.48 -8.64 8.93
CA ILE A 146 -10.09 -7.23 8.91
C ILE A 146 -8.57 -7.12 8.80
N CYS A 147 -8.08 -6.60 7.69
CA CYS A 147 -6.66 -6.35 7.47
C CYS A 147 -6.29 -4.93 7.87
N LEU A 148 -5.47 -4.80 8.91
CA LEU A 148 -5.00 -3.52 9.41
C LEU A 148 -3.80 -3.02 8.62
N GLN A 149 -3.69 -1.69 8.51
CA GLN A 149 -2.54 -1.01 7.95
C GLN A 149 -1.58 -0.55 9.04
N ASN A 150 -0.36 -0.19 8.63
CA ASN A 150 0.53 0.53 9.53
C ASN A 150 -0.13 1.87 9.91
N PRO A 151 -0.31 2.22 11.17
CA PRO A 151 -0.94 3.49 11.58
C PRO A 151 -0.23 4.73 11.05
N ASN A 152 1.05 4.61 10.70
CA ASN A 152 1.83 5.68 10.10
C ASN A 152 1.82 5.62 8.55
N ASP A 153 0.92 4.85 7.97
CA ASP A 153 0.79 4.78 6.51
C ASP A 153 0.13 6.06 5.99
N THR A 154 0.75 6.64 4.97
CA THR A 154 0.25 7.87 4.35
C THR A 154 -1.11 7.70 3.67
N SER A 155 -1.50 6.48 3.33
CA SER A 155 -2.84 6.19 2.81
C SER A 155 -3.97 6.39 3.83
N LEU A 156 -3.62 6.54 5.12
CA LEU A 156 -4.56 6.85 6.21
C LEU A 156 -4.76 8.35 6.44
N ASN A 157 -4.11 9.21 5.66
CA ASN A 157 -4.15 10.65 5.89
C ASN A 157 -5.55 11.24 5.86
N ASP A 158 -6.44 10.69 5.05
CA ASP A 158 -7.84 11.14 4.99
C ASP A 158 -8.61 10.92 6.31
N LEU A 159 -8.02 10.17 7.26
CA LEU A 159 -8.54 10.01 8.62
C LEU A 159 -8.04 11.06 9.60
N TYR A 160 -7.11 11.92 9.19
CA TYR A 160 -6.42 12.86 10.07
C TYR A 160 -6.69 14.30 9.67
N THR A 161 -6.70 15.20 10.66
CA THR A 161 -6.83 16.63 10.41
C THR A 161 -5.52 17.24 9.93
N ASP A 162 -5.59 18.30 9.12
CA ASP A 162 -4.41 19.03 8.65
C ASP A 162 -3.51 19.52 9.80
N GLU A 163 -4.11 19.99 10.90
CA GLU A 163 -3.37 20.40 12.11
C GLU A 163 -2.53 19.26 12.66
N TYR A 164 -3.07 18.07 12.62
CA TYR A 164 -2.42 16.88 13.09
C TYR A 164 -1.29 16.43 12.14
N LEU A 165 -1.56 16.41 10.83
CA LEU A 165 -0.58 16.07 9.81
C LEU A 165 0.64 17.01 9.86
N ASN A 166 0.44 18.30 10.15
CA ASN A 166 1.52 19.29 10.25
C ASN A 166 2.42 19.09 11.48
N LYS A 167 1.98 18.32 12.49
CA LYS A 167 2.79 17.97 13.67
C LYS A 167 3.55 16.67 13.50
N LEU A 168 3.27 15.91 12.43
CA LEU A 168 3.92 14.62 12.18
C LEU A 168 5.37 14.80 11.75
N THR A 169 6.26 14.13 12.45
CA THR A 169 7.63 13.90 12.00
C THR A 169 7.83 12.41 11.73
N ARG A 170 8.81 12.05 10.91
CA ARG A 170 9.21 10.66 10.68
C ARG A 170 9.55 9.93 12.01
N TYR A 171 9.99 10.67 13.00
CA TYR A 171 10.47 10.15 14.28
C TYR A 171 9.44 10.25 15.40
N THR A 172 8.45 11.11 15.27
CA THR A 172 7.33 11.11 16.21
C THR A 172 6.51 9.87 15.96
N LYS A 173 6.68 8.88 16.82
CA LYS A 173 5.70 7.83 17.03
C LYS A 173 4.45 8.52 17.56
N GLY A 174 3.61 9.05 16.64
CA GLY A 174 2.47 9.86 17.02
C GLY A 174 1.45 9.01 17.76
N GLU A 175 1.47 9.08 19.09
CA GLU A 175 0.42 8.44 19.91
C GLU A 175 -0.97 8.86 19.43
N GLY A 176 -1.16 10.08 18.98
CA GLY A 176 -2.43 10.59 18.49
C GLY A 176 -2.92 9.92 17.20
N ILE A 177 -2.06 9.62 16.20
CA ILE A 177 -2.46 8.91 14.96
C ILE A 177 -2.98 7.52 15.27
N GLN A 178 -2.29 6.83 16.16
CA GLN A 178 -2.66 5.48 16.55
C GLN A 178 -4.07 5.47 17.13
N TRP A 179 -4.41 6.45 17.97
CA TRP A 179 -5.73 6.53 18.59
C TRP A 179 -6.83 6.84 17.58
N ASN A 180 -6.60 7.74 16.62
CA ASN A 180 -7.60 8.02 15.58
C ASN A 180 -7.87 6.80 14.72
N TYR A 181 -6.84 6.10 14.30
CA TYR A 181 -6.98 4.87 13.52
C TYR A 181 -7.63 3.75 14.35
N ILE A 182 -7.25 3.59 15.61
CA ILE A 182 -7.85 2.61 16.53
C ILE A 182 -9.33 2.93 16.78
N ASN A 183 -9.68 4.18 17.00
CA ASN A 183 -11.07 4.58 17.19
C ASN A 183 -11.90 4.36 15.92
N TYR A 184 -11.33 4.61 14.77
CA TYR A 184 -11.94 4.31 13.49
C TYR A 184 -12.21 2.82 13.32
N LEU A 185 -11.21 1.97 13.57
CA LEU A 185 -11.35 0.51 13.52
C LEU A 185 -12.40 0.00 14.50
N TYR A 186 -12.43 0.58 15.69
CA TYR A 186 -13.46 0.27 16.69
C TYR A 186 -14.86 0.52 16.16
N LYS A 187 -15.07 1.67 15.51
CA LYS A 187 -16.34 1.98 14.84
C LYS A 187 -16.66 0.97 13.74
N VAL A 188 -15.70 0.60 12.91
CA VAL A 188 -15.87 -0.41 11.85
C VAL A 188 -16.31 -1.75 12.43
N ILE A 189 -15.67 -2.22 13.50
CA ILE A 189 -16.03 -3.46 14.19
C ILE A 189 -17.45 -3.38 14.78
N GLN A 190 -17.82 -2.24 15.37
CA GLN A 190 -19.17 -2.03 15.86
C GLN A 190 -20.20 -2.09 14.72
N ASP A 191 -19.91 -1.48 13.59
CA ASP A 191 -20.82 -1.48 12.44
C ASP A 191 -20.96 -2.88 11.84
N ILE A 192 -19.87 -3.66 11.76
CA ILE A 192 -19.93 -5.09 11.41
C ILE A 192 -20.80 -5.86 12.38
N SER A 193 -20.66 -5.63 13.69
CA SER A 193 -21.40 -6.34 14.74
C SER A 193 -22.90 -6.07 14.73
N LYS A 194 -23.34 -4.95 14.15
CA LYS A 194 -24.76 -4.63 13.95
C LYS A 194 -25.38 -5.41 12.78
N VAL A 195 -24.57 -5.83 11.82
CA VAL A 195 -25.04 -6.41 10.55
C VAL A 195 -24.81 -7.91 10.44
N THR A 196 -23.86 -8.45 11.15
CA THR A 196 -23.58 -9.90 11.20
C THR A 196 -23.10 -10.34 12.57
N HIS A 197 -23.27 -11.65 12.87
CA HIS A 197 -22.79 -12.28 14.12
C HIS A 197 -21.60 -13.21 13.88
N GLU A 198 -21.06 -13.22 12.67
CA GLU A 198 -19.91 -14.03 12.33
C GLU A 198 -18.68 -13.61 13.11
N ASP A 199 -17.78 -14.53 13.30
CA ASP A 199 -16.49 -14.24 13.92
C ASP A 199 -15.72 -13.18 13.10
N ILE A 200 -14.97 -12.35 13.80
CA ILE A 200 -14.13 -11.30 13.19
C ILE A 200 -12.69 -11.67 13.47
N VAL A 201 -11.95 -11.95 12.42
CA VAL A 201 -10.50 -12.16 12.47
C VAL A 201 -9.80 -10.84 12.17
N ILE A 202 -8.90 -10.41 13.04
CA ILE A 202 -8.11 -9.19 12.88
C ILE A 202 -6.67 -9.59 12.55
N ARG A 203 -6.19 -9.14 11.38
CA ARG A 203 -4.81 -9.30 10.96
C ARG A 203 -4.08 -7.96 11.03
N PHE A 204 -3.06 -7.88 11.87
CA PHE A 204 -2.17 -6.73 11.94
C PHE A 204 -1.25 -6.68 10.71
N HIS A 205 -0.81 -5.49 10.36
CA HIS A 205 0.27 -5.35 9.39
C HIS A 205 1.56 -5.98 9.97
N PRO A 206 2.29 -6.82 9.23
CA PRO A 206 3.47 -7.53 9.76
C PRO A 206 4.52 -6.63 10.42
N ARG A 207 4.78 -5.45 9.86
CA ARG A 207 5.69 -4.45 10.46
C ARG A 207 5.20 -3.87 11.80
N PHE A 208 3.94 -4.10 12.13
CA PHE A 208 3.33 -3.58 13.35
C PHE A 208 3.61 -4.49 14.53
N LEU A 209 3.68 -5.81 14.33
CA LEU A 209 3.87 -6.80 15.38
C LEU A 209 5.17 -6.59 16.18
N GLY A 210 6.26 -6.25 15.51
CA GLY A 210 7.56 -6.04 16.18
C GLY A 210 7.70 -4.73 16.94
N LYS A 211 6.81 -3.76 16.72
CA LYS A 211 6.89 -2.42 17.33
C LYS A 211 5.89 -2.20 18.46
N TYR A 212 4.88 -3.05 18.56
CA TYR A 212 3.73 -2.89 19.43
C TYR A 212 3.37 -4.21 20.16
N GLY A 213 4.38 -4.95 20.60
CA GLY A 213 4.21 -6.22 21.32
C GLY A 213 3.19 -6.17 22.46
N ASP A 214 3.03 -4.99 23.09
CA ASP A 214 2.05 -4.78 24.16
C ASP A 214 0.60 -4.69 23.67
N ILE A 215 0.35 -4.44 22.37
CA ILE A 215 -1.02 -4.39 21.82
C ILE A 215 -1.62 -5.79 21.72
N THR A 216 -0.77 -6.80 21.52
CA THR A 216 -1.17 -8.21 21.47
C THR A 216 -1.19 -8.88 22.84
N SER A 217 -0.67 -8.22 23.88
CA SER A 217 -0.71 -8.78 25.24
C SER A 217 -2.16 -8.84 25.75
N ALA A 218 -2.53 -9.95 26.38
CA ALA A 218 -3.85 -10.14 27.00
C ALA A 218 -4.19 -9.07 28.07
N LYS A 219 -3.20 -8.28 28.49
CA LYS A 219 -3.32 -7.13 29.39
C LYS A 219 -3.39 -5.80 28.68
N GLY A 220 -3.10 -5.73 27.37
CA GLY A 220 -3.11 -4.51 26.57
C GLY A 220 -4.52 -3.97 26.34
N GLY A 221 -4.72 -2.70 26.54
CA GLY A 221 -6.02 -2.03 26.43
C GLY A 221 -6.71 -2.13 25.05
N PHE A 222 -6.00 -2.56 24.00
CA PHE A 222 -6.55 -2.73 22.66
C PHE A 222 -7.55 -3.88 22.59
N PHE A 223 -7.19 -5.06 23.07
CA PHE A 223 -8.08 -6.23 23.12
C PHE A 223 -9.33 -6.00 23.97
N ASN A 224 -9.17 -5.32 25.10
CA ASN A 224 -10.30 -5.07 26.01
C ASN A 224 -11.30 -4.05 25.44
N ARG A 225 -10.85 -3.15 24.53
CA ARG A 225 -11.71 -2.16 23.88
C ARG A 225 -12.64 -2.76 22.83
N PHE A 226 -12.22 -3.82 22.14
CA PHE A 226 -13.06 -4.51 21.16
C PHE A 226 -14.06 -5.50 21.79
N ARG A 227 -13.87 -5.87 23.05
CA ARG A 227 -14.84 -6.67 23.81
C ARG A 227 -15.93 -5.77 24.41
N GLN A 228 -16.90 -5.37 23.60
CA GLN A 228 -18.05 -4.66 24.14
C GLN A 228 -19.09 -5.60 24.74
N LYS A 229 -19.70 -5.12 25.84
CA LYS A 229 -20.91 -5.73 26.42
C LYS A 229 -22.01 -5.74 25.36
N GLY A 230 -22.43 -6.92 24.93
CA GLY A 230 -23.49 -7.09 23.93
C GLY A 230 -23.03 -7.47 22.52
N MET A 231 -21.75 -7.42 22.19
CA MET A 231 -21.25 -7.98 20.92
C MET A 231 -21.39 -9.50 20.93
N LYS A 232 -21.99 -10.05 19.87
CA LYS A 232 -22.14 -11.49 19.67
C LYS A 232 -20.97 -12.08 18.91
N ASN A 233 -20.23 -11.27 18.16
CA ASN A 233 -19.07 -11.67 17.39
C ASN A 233 -17.91 -12.05 18.32
N LYS A 234 -17.25 -13.16 18.04
CA LYS A 234 -15.95 -13.46 18.62
C LYS A 234 -14.88 -12.68 17.87
N ILE A 235 -14.03 -11.97 18.59
CA ILE A 235 -12.85 -11.31 18.03
C ILE A 235 -11.67 -12.23 18.17
N ILE A 236 -11.06 -12.58 17.04
CA ILE A 236 -9.91 -13.47 16.93
C ILE A 236 -8.77 -12.68 16.31
N TYR A 237 -7.57 -12.84 16.83
CA TYR A 237 -6.39 -12.25 16.23
C TYR A 237 -5.66 -13.29 15.41
N SER A 238 -5.35 -12.96 14.17
CA SER A 238 -4.55 -13.84 13.34
C SER A 238 -3.19 -14.09 13.98
N THR A 239 -2.77 -15.34 13.94
CA THR A 239 -1.43 -15.79 14.32
C THR A 239 -0.63 -16.27 13.11
N ASN A 240 -1.21 -16.19 11.92
CA ASN A 240 -0.63 -16.67 10.67
C ASN A 240 0.37 -15.66 10.11
N TYR A 241 1.50 -15.50 10.76
CA TYR A 241 2.60 -14.66 10.30
C TYR A 241 3.81 -15.55 10.03
N ASP A 242 4.20 -15.62 8.77
CA ASP A 242 5.47 -16.19 8.40
C ASP A 242 6.57 -15.12 8.52
N ASP A 243 7.82 -15.52 8.49
CA ASP A 243 8.91 -14.57 8.47
C ASP A 243 8.79 -13.68 7.23
N TRP A 244 8.53 -12.41 7.47
CA TRP A 244 8.35 -11.39 6.44
C TRP A 244 9.56 -11.27 5.51
N SER A 245 10.76 -11.55 6.03
CA SER A 245 12.01 -11.45 5.29
C SER A 245 12.12 -12.52 4.19
N GLU A 246 11.53 -13.69 4.41
CA GLU A 246 11.65 -14.84 3.52
C GLU A 246 10.55 -14.88 2.45
N THR A 247 9.36 -14.38 2.76
CA THR A 247 8.15 -14.68 1.96
C THR A 247 7.52 -13.47 1.27
N ASN A 248 8.01 -12.25 1.48
CA ASN A 248 7.43 -11.02 0.91
C ASN A 248 5.91 -10.89 1.07
N GLY A 249 5.38 -11.30 2.22
CA GLY A 249 3.95 -11.29 2.48
C GLY A 249 3.26 -12.65 2.36
N GLY A 250 4.04 -13.66 2.23
CA GLY A 250 3.86 -15.06 1.98
C GLY A 250 2.67 -15.83 2.53
N SER A 251 2.91 -17.11 2.74
CA SER A 251 1.92 -18.16 3.00
C SER A 251 0.99 -17.90 4.18
N GLY A 252 1.43 -17.15 5.18
CA GLY A 252 0.63 -16.84 6.35
C GLY A 252 -0.62 -16.01 6.05
N PHE A 253 -0.58 -15.11 5.09
CA PHE A 253 -1.77 -14.35 4.67
C PHE A 253 -2.78 -15.23 3.94
N GLN A 254 -2.30 -16.17 3.11
CA GLN A 254 -3.17 -17.11 2.41
C GLN A 254 -4.02 -17.93 3.40
N LYS A 255 -3.44 -18.37 4.52
CA LYS A 255 -4.19 -19.09 5.57
C LYS A 255 -5.34 -18.27 6.16
N ASP A 256 -5.15 -16.94 6.29
CA ASP A 256 -6.23 -16.07 6.73
C ASP A 256 -7.28 -15.82 5.62
N LEU A 257 -6.89 -15.90 4.36
CA LEU A 257 -7.82 -15.77 3.23
C LEU A 257 -8.68 -17.02 3.04
N ASP A 258 -8.15 -18.21 3.34
CA ASP A 258 -8.82 -19.48 3.07
C ASP A 258 -10.18 -19.62 3.74
N GLY A 259 -10.32 -19.13 4.97
CA GLY A 259 -11.58 -19.12 5.72
C GLY A 259 -12.40 -17.84 5.62
N ALA A 260 -11.87 -16.79 5.00
CA ALA A 260 -12.56 -15.50 4.96
C ALA A 260 -13.78 -15.51 4.03
N ARG A 261 -14.95 -15.07 4.54
CA ARG A 261 -16.15 -14.80 3.73
C ARG A 261 -16.06 -13.44 3.03
N ALA A 262 -15.48 -12.47 3.72
CA ALA A 262 -15.19 -11.15 3.18
C ALA A 262 -13.95 -10.56 3.83
N VAL A 263 -13.27 -9.68 3.12
CA VAL A 263 -12.10 -8.95 3.64
C VAL A 263 -12.41 -7.47 3.71
N VAL A 264 -12.16 -6.88 4.86
CA VAL A 264 -12.37 -5.45 5.14
C VAL A 264 -11.04 -4.77 5.41
N SER A 265 -10.79 -3.66 4.77
CA SER A 265 -9.66 -2.79 5.08
C SER A 265 -9.93 -1.36 4.66
N PHE A 266 -9.15 -0.41 5.17
CA PHE A 266 -9.24 0.97 4.71
C PHE A 266 -8.76 1.09 3.25
N SER A 267 -7.48 0.78 2.98
CA SER A 267 -6.90 0.86 1.62
C SER A 267 -5.74 -0.11 1.39
N SER A 268 -5.60 -1.14 2.22
CA SER A 268 -4.49 -2.08 2.14
C SER A 268 -4.45 -2.85 0.80
N ASN A 269 -3.25 -3.13 0.30
CA ASN A 269 -3.05 -4.04 -0.83
C ASN A 269 -3.56 -5.48 -0.56
N ALA A 270 -3.76 -5.86 0.69
CA ALA A 270 -4.47 -7.09 1.06
C ALA A 270 -5.83 -7.23 0.36
N LEU A 271 -6.53 -6.11 0.09
CA LEU A 271 -7.77 -6.13 -0.67
C LEU A 271 -7.55 -6.53 -2.13
N VAL A 272 -6.45 -6.09 -2.76
CA VAL A 272 -6.11 -6.50 -4.15
C VAL A 272 -5.88 -8.00 -4.21
N GLU A 273 -5.10 -8.55 -3.28
CA GLU A 273 -4.86 -9.99 -3.18
C GLU A 273 -6.17 -10.76 -2.94
N SER A 274 -7.03 -10.24 -2.06
CA SER A 274 -8.35 -10.84 -1.78
C SER A 274 -9.25 -10.87 -3.01
N VAL A 275 -9.25 -9.80 -3.84
CA VAL A 275 -9.98 -9.77 -5.11
C VAL A 275 -9.44 -10.83 -6.07
N CYS A 276 -8.12 -11.02 -6.16
CA CYS A 276 -7.53 -12.09 -6.97
C CYS A 276 -7.94 -13.48 -6.46
N GLU A 277 -7.99 -13.70 -5.16
CA GLU A 277 -8.44 -14.93 -4.51
C GLU A 277 -9.97 -15.15 -4.60
N GLY A 278 -10.70 -14.24 -5.25
CA GLY A 278 -12.15 -14.34 -5.41
C GLY A 278 -12.94 -14.09 -4.13
N ILE A 279 -12.38 -13.39 -3.16
CA ILE A 279 -13.05 -13.08 -1.90
C ILE A 279 -13.70 -11.71 -2.01
N PRO A 280 -15.01 -11.56 -1.67
CA PRO A 280 -15.65 -10.27 -1.61
C PRO A 280 -14.89 -9.31 -0.68
N THR A 281 -14.64 -8.10 -1.14
CA THR A 281 -13.88 -7.09 -0.41
C THR A 281 -14.72 -5.87 -0.07
N ILE A 282 -14.39 -5.24 1.05
CA ILE A 282 -14.95 -3.97 1.49
C ILE A 282 -13.79 -2.99 1.66
N ALA A 283 -13.68 -2.04 0.73
CA ALA A 283 -12.69 -0.97 0.76
C ALA A 283 -13.33 0.28 1.37
N LEU A 284 -12.84 0.68 2.54
CA LEU A 284 -13.41 1.79 3.29
C LEU A 284 -12.89 3.17 2.82
N SER A 285 -11.97 3.18 1.84
CA SER A 285 -11.43 4.39 1.23
C SER A 285 -11.23 4.23 -0.27
N GLU A 286 -11.54 5.29 -1.01
CA GLU A 286 -11.28 5.41 -2.45
C GLU A 286 -9.79 5.37 -2.80
N THR A 287 -8.91 5.52 -1.82
CA THR A 287 -7.46 5.44 -2.02
C THR A 287 -6.98 4.03 -2.32
N SER A 288 -7.80 3.01 -2.03
CA SER A 288 -7.50 1.60 -2.32
C SER A 288 -7.49 1.29 -3.81
N HIS A 289 -6.47 0.56 -4.27
CA HIS A 289 -6.43 0.02 -5.63
C HIS A 289 -7.52 -1.03 -5.90
N ALA A 290 -8.06 -1.66 -4.86
CA ALA A 290 -9.19 -2.58 -4.97
C ALA A 290 -10.56 -1.89 -4.93
N PHE A 291 -10.63 -0.57 -4.72
CA PHE A 291 -11.91 0.15 -4.56
C PHE A 291 -12.92 -0.12 -5.69
N PRO A 292 -12.52 -0.13 -6.98
CA PRO A 292 -13.46 -0.42 -8.07
C PRO A 292 -14.08 -1.83 -8.03
N MET A 293 -13.44 -2.77 -7.34
CA MET A 293 -13.86 -4.17 -7.21
C MET A 293 -14.46 -4.46 -5.83
N SER A 294 -14.63 -3.44 -4.99
CA SER A 294 -15.01 -3.59 -3.58
C SER A 294 -16.36 -2.96 -3.28
N PHE A 295 -17.06 -3.51 -2.31
CA PHE A 295 -18.13 -2.81 -1.63
C PHE A 295 -17.54 -1.68 -0.77
N GLN A 296 -18.35 -0.65 -0.49
CA GLN A 296 -17.87 0.57 0.17
C GLN A 296 -18.38 0.71 1.61
N ASN A 297 -19.25 -0.19 2.02
CA ASN A 297 -19.78 -0.25 3.38
C ASN A 297 -20.01 -1.69 3.82
N VAL A 298 -20.13 -1.87 5.13
CA VAL A 298 -20.28 -3.19 5.75
C VAL A 298 -21.70 -3.76 5.68
N ASP A 299 -22.68 -3.01 5.16
CA ASP A 299 -24.06 -3.47 5.09
C ASP A 299 -24.27 -4.71 4.23
N ILE A 300 -23.38 -4.91 3.24
CA ILE A 300 -23.38 -6.09 2.39
C ILE A 300 -23.24 -7.39 3.22
N LEU A 301 -22.65 -7.31 4.39
CA LEU A 301 -22.44 -8.45 5.30
C LEU A 301 -23.77 -8.98 5.92
N LYS A 302 -24.87 -8.24 5.81
CA LYS A 302 -26.23 -8.72 6.14
C LYS A 302 -26.64 -9.92 5.30
N ASN A 303 -26.12 -9.99 4.08
CA ASN A 303 -26.38 -11.08 3.14
C ASN A 303 -25.49 -12.27 3.50
N LYS A 304 -26.08 -13.42 3.81
CA LYS A 304 -25.33 -14.66 4.08
C LYS A 304 -24.47 -15.10 2.89
N ASN A 305 -25.01 -14.93 1.67
CA ASN A 305 -24.30 -15.19 0.43
C ASN A 305 -24.04 -13.84 -0.25
N ILE A 306 -22.77 -13.45 -0.34
CA ILE A 306 -22.37 -12.24 -1.05
C ILE A 306 -22.13 -12.62 -2.51
N ASN A 307 -23.07 -12.25 -3.38
CA ASN A 307 -22.91 -12.46 -4.81
C ASN A 307 -22.18 -11.26 -5.40
N VAL A 308 -21.03 -11.51 -6.00
CA VAL A 308 -20.25 -10.53 -6.75
C VAL A 308 -20.31 -10.92 -8.22
N ASP A 309 -20.92 -10.08 -9.03
CA ASP A 309 -21.00 -10.24 -10.48
C ASP A 309 -20.24 -9.09 -11.16
N ILE A 310 -18.93 -9.01 -10.88
CA ILE A 310 -18.06 -7.98 -11.43
C ILE A 310 -16.97 -8.68 -12.25
N ASN A 311 -16.87 -8.31 -13.53
CA ASN A 311 -15.74 -8.73 -14.36
C ASN A 311 -14.48 -7.98 -13.93
N ARG A 312 -13.46 -8.73 -13.51
CA ARG A 312 -12.20 -8.20 -13.00
C ARG A 312 -11.18 -7.88 -14.10
N GLN A 313 -11.40 -8.34 -15.33
CA GLN A 313 -10.34 -8.32 -16.35
C GLN A 313 -9.81 -6.92 -16.65
N GLN A 314 -10.69 -5.95 -16.87
CA GLN A 314 -10.24 -4.59 -17.15
C GLN A 314 -9.53 -3.94 -15.97
N TRP A 315 -10.01 -4.19 -14.74
CA TRP A 315 -9.35 -3.72 -13.53
C TRP A 315 -7.96 -4.36 -13.34
N LEU A 316 -7.82 -5.66 -13.62
CA LEU A 316 -6.52 -6.35 -13.59
C LEU A 316 -5.55 -5.74 -14.59
N ASN A 317 -6.01 -5.46 -15.81
CA ASN A 317 -5.21 -4.78 -16.81
C ASN A 317 -4.76 -3.40 -16.33
N GLU A 318 -5.68 -2.60 -15.79
CA GLU A 318 -5.40 -1.27 -15.26
C GLU A 318 -4.44 -1.30 -14.06
N CYS A 319 -4.61 -2.26 -13.14
CA CYS A 319 -3.70 -2.45 -12.01
C CYS A 319 -2.30 -2.88 -12.47
N ALA A 320 -2.19 -3.72 -13.49
CA ALA A 320 -0.91 -4.14 -14.03
C ALA A 320 -0.08 -2.97 -14.56
N TYR A 321 -0.73 -1.99 -15.16
CA TYR A 321 -0.07 -0.78 -15.65
C TYR A 321 0.26 0.25 -14.56
N THR A 322 -0.07 -0.02 -13.31
CA THR A 322 0.46 0.76 -12.18
C THR A 322 1.84 0.27 -11.74
N GLN A 323 2.25 -0.95 -12.12
CA GLN A 323 3.38 -1.69 -11.57
C GLN A 323 4.47 -1.93 -12.61
N TRP A 324 5.71 -1.62 -12.27
CA TRP A 324 6.86 -1.59 -13.17
C TRP A 324 8.07 -2.18 -12.52
N THR A 325 8.85 -2.94 -13.28
CA THR A 325 10.15 -3.47 -12.82
C THR A 325 11.18 -2.34 -12.72
N VAL A 326 12.23 -2.57 -11.94
CA VAL A 326 13.38 -1.66 -11.87
C VAL A 326 13.98 -1.44 -13.26
N ASP A 327 14.11 -2.50 -14.07
CA ASP A 327 14.62 -2.39 -15.43
C ASP A 327 13.76 -1.51 -16.34
N GLU A 328 12.43 -1.66 -16.27
CA GLU A 328 11.50 -0.81 -17.04
C GLU A 328 11.56 0.66 -16.60
N ILE A 329 11.78 0.92 -15.31
CA ILE A 329 11.99 2.27 -14.79
C ILE A 329 13.31 2.82 -15.33
N ASN A 330 14.38 2.04 -15.28
CA ASN A 330 15.71 2.45 -15.72
C ASN A 330 15.83 2.60 -17.24
N SER A 331 15.07 1.83 -18.02
CA SER A 331 15.03 1.98 -19.49
C SER A 331 14.36 3.26 -19.96
N GLY A 332 13.72 4.00 -19.05
CA GLY A 332 12.96 5.20 -19.37
C GLY A 332 11.56 4.93 -19.93
N GLU A 333 11.13 3.68 -20.04
CA GLU A 333 9.79 3.31 -20.53
C GLU A 333 8.68 3.96 -19.68
N VAL A 334 8.81 3.87 -18.38
CA VAL A 334 7.86 4.47 -17.43
C VAL A 334 7.82 5.99 -17.56
N HIS A 335 8.99 6.62 -17.73
CA HIS A 335 9.10 8.07 -17.88
C HIS A 335 8.38 8.54 -19.13
N LYS A 336 8.64 7.88 -20.26
CA LYS A 336 7.96 8.18 -21.55
C LYS A 336 6.44 8.07 -21.40
N ARG A 337 5.97 7.03 -20.72
CA ARG A 337 4.54 6.80 -20.54
C ARG A 337 3.88 7.81 -19.59
N LEU A 338 4.45 8.05 -18.42
CA LEU A 338 3.83 8.88 -17.38
C LEU A 338 4.10 10.37 -17.55
N LEU A 339 5.26 10.75 -18.05
CA LEU A 339 5.69 12.13 -18.18
C LEU A 339 5.50 12.66 -19.61
N LYS A 340 5.04 11.80 -20.54
CA LYS A 340 4.88 12.14 -21.96
C LYS A 340 6.15 12.70 -22.59
N TRP A 341 7.30 12.19 -22.18
CA TRP A 341 8.57 12.52 -22.81
C TRP A 341 8.64 11.86 -24.18
N GLN A 342 8.96 12.67 -25.18
CA GLN A 342 9.16 12.23 -26.57
C GLN A 342 10.55 11.67 -26.76
#